data_4285cf45ea1c88f750740c1141869b7e
#
_entry.id   4285cf45ea1c88f750740c1141869b7e
#
_cell.length_a   1.000
_cell.length_b   1.000
_cell.length_c   1.000
_cell.angle_alpha   90.00
_cell.angle_beta   90.00
_cell.angle_gamma   90.00
#
_symmetry.space_group_name_H-M   'P 1'
#
loop_
_entity.id
_entity.type
_entity.pdbx_description
1 polymer ?
#
loop_
_entity_poly.entity_id
_entity_poly.type
_entity_poly.pdbx_seq_one_letter_code
_entity_poly.pdbx_strand_id
1 'polypeptide(L)'
;GVVVDTAQVKAFYDANAAAFRSPEEVKFEYVVLTQDALLAQIAVTPDEVRAQYESAVKAYRQEEQRQASHILVAVKPDAGEPERAAAKKTAEALAAEAKANPAKFADLAKQRSQDPGSAAQGGDLGSNPRGSMVKAFDDAVFSMQPGEIKGPVQSEFGWHVIRLVAVTPEKTRSFEDVKAQIE
;
A
#
# COMPACT_ATOMS: atom_id res chain seq x y z
N GLY A 1 81.70 9.28 -38.24
CA GLY A 1 80.62 8.68 -37.41
C GLY A 1 81.17 8.43 -36.04
N VAL A 2 80.39 8.66 -35.02
CA VAL A 2 80.72 8.32 -33.65
C VAL A 2 80.59 6.80 -33.50
N VAL A 3 81.70 6.16 -33.09
CA VAL A 3 81.73 4.72 -32.79
C VAL A 3 81.52 4.56 -31.29
N VAL A 4 80.44 3.94 -30.92
CA VAL A 4 80.12 3.65 -29.52
C VAL A 4 80.59 2.22 -29.25
N ASP A 5 81.42 2.05 -28.24
CA ASP A 5 81.90 0.74 -27.82
C ASP A 5 80.96 0.06 -26.80
N THR A 6 81.15 -1.24 -26.60
CA THR A 6 80.30 -2.05 -25.72
C THR A 6 80.35 -1.58 -24.25
N ALA A 7 81.47 -1.03 -23.83
CA ALA A 7 81.62 -0.53 -22.45
C ALA A 7 80.79 0.75 -22.21
N GLN A 8 80.74 1.63 -23.24
CA GLN A 8 79.87 2.84 -23.21
C GLN A 8 78.39 2.48 -23.22
N VAL A 9 77.98 1.48 -24.02
CA VAL A 9 76.63 0.99 -24.02
C VAL A 9 76.24 0.43 -22.66
N LYS A 10 77.12 -0.37 -22.06
CA LYS A 10 76.89 -0.93 -20.73
C LYS A 10 76.78 0.15 -19.67
N ALA A 11 77.69 1.11 -19.66
CA ALA A 11 77.68 2.22 -18.71
C ALA A 11 76.41 3.05 -18.83
N PHE A 12 75.92 3.30 -20.04
CA PHE A 12 74.66 3.97 -20.29
C PHE A 12 73.44 3.17 -19.75
N TYR A 13 73.43 1.86 -20.01
CA TYR A 13 72.36 0.99 -19.48
C TYR A 13 72.36 0.99 -17.92
N ASP A 14 73.52 0.81 -17.33
CA ASP A 14 73.65 0.77 -15.88
C ASP A 14 73.22 2.11 -15.23
N ALA A 15 73.57 3.24 -15.84
CA ALA A 15 73.18 4.56 -15.39
C ALA A 15 71.70 4.89 -15.58
N ASN A 16 71.05 4.23 -16.52
CA ASN A 16 69.66 4.48 -16.90
C ASN A 16 68.78 3.25 -16.69
N ALA A 17 69.11 2.32 -15.82
CA ALA A 17 68.43 1.04 -15.63
C ALA A 17 66.90 1.21 -15.34
N ALA A 18 66.53 2.32 -14.72
CA ALA A 18 65.10 2.61 -14.47
C ALA A 18 64.30 2.84 -15.74
N ALA A 19 64.92 3.40 -16.80
CA ALA A 19 64.27 3.65 -18.10
C ALA A 19 64.07 2.37 -18.93
N PHE A 20 64.78 1.30 -18.57
CA PHE A 20 64.70 -0.01 -19.26
C PHE A 20 63.92 -1.04 -18.42
N ARG A 21 63.28 -0.63 -17.34
CA ARG A 21 62.38 -1.53 -16.62
C ARG A 21 61.02 -1.56 -17.30
N SER A 22 60.55 -2.74 -17.64
CA SER A 22 59.16 -2.95 -17.96
C SER A 22 58.28 -2.83 -16.67
N PRO A 23 57.10 -2.30 -16.77
CA PRO A 23 56.15 -2.35 -15.65
C PRO A 23 55.95 -3.80 -15.21
N GLU A 24 55.70 -3.94 -13.88
CA GLU A 24 55.28 -5.25 -13.38
C GLU A 24 53.90 -5.55 -13.91
N GLU A 25 53.74 -6.69 -14.58
CA GLU A 25 52.49 -7.21 -15.12
C GLU A 25 52.07 -8.42 -14.30
N VAL A 26 50.84 -8.39 -13.81
CA VAL A 26 50.23 -9.51 -13.10
C VAL A 26 49.08 -10.06 -13.92
N LYS A 27 49.17 -11.33 -14.29
CA LYS A 27 48.05 -12.07 -14.87
C LYS A 27 47.35 -12.85 -13.77
N PHE A 28 46.05 -12.61 -13.63
CA PHE A 28 45.25 -13.36 -12.67
C PHE A 28 44.01 -13.93 -13.36
N GLU A 29 43.52 -15.03 -12.83
CA GLU A 29 42.26 -15.67 -13.23
C GLU A 29 41.32 -15.67 -12.04
N TYR A 30 40.06 -15.41 -12.29
CA TYR A 30 39.05 -15.43 -11.26
C TYR A 30 37.75 -16.06 -11.78
N VAL A 31 36.97 -16.64 -10.86
CA VAL A 31 35.63 -17.16 -11.14
C VAL A 31 34.63 -16.26 -10.47
N VAL A 32 33.66 -15.79 -11.23
CA VAL A 32 32.53 -15.01 -10.73
C VAL A 32 31.29 -15.90 -10.69
N LEU A 33 30.74 -16.10 -9.53
CA LEU A 33 29.43 -16.71 -9.35
C LEU A 33 28.41 -15.59 -9.13
N THR A 34 27.65 -15.28 -10.18
CA THR A 34 26.58 -14.27 -10.12
C THR A 34 25.25 -14.92 -9.76
N GLN A 35 24.34 -14.16 -9.18
CA GLN A 35 22.96 -14.61 -8.93
C GLN A 35 22.28 -15.03 -10.23
N ASP A 36 22.45 -14.25 -11.32
CA ASP A 36 21.86 -14.55 -12.63
C ASP A 36 22.35 -15.88 -13.18
N ALA A 37 23.65 -16.19 -13.02
CA ALA A 37 24.21 -17.47 -13.45
C ALA A 37 23.64 -18.66 -12.66
N LEU A 38 23.28 -18.46 -11.41
CA LEU A 38 22.60 -19.48 -10.59
C LEU A 38 21.13 -19.61 -10.99
N LEU A 39 20.43 -18.50 -11.15
CA LEU A 39 19.01 -18.50 -11.54
C LEU A 39 18.81 -19.19 -12.90
N ALA A 40 19.73 -18.99 -13.84
CA ALA A 40 19.66 -19.66 -15.15
C ALA A 40 19.78 -21.21 -15.07
N GLN A 41 20.25 -21.76 -13.96
CA GLN A 41 20.36 -23.21 -13.73
C GLN A 41 19.16 -23.80 -12.99
N ILE A 42 18.26 -22.95 -12.47
CA ILE A 42 17.08 -23.39 -11.75
C ILE A 42 15.96 -23.61 -12.76
N ALA A 43 15.49 -24.83 -12.87
CA ALA A 43 14.29 -25.14 -13.67
C ALA A 43 13.11 -25.34 -12.68
N VAL A 44 12.15 -24.42 -12.74
CA VAL A 44 10.91 -24.53 -11.97
C VAL A 44 9.89 -25.28 -12.81
N THR A 45 9.31 -26.33 -12.24
CA THR A 45 8.29 -27.13 -12.92
C THR A 45 6.90 -26.51 -12.79
N PRO A 46 5.99 -26.74 -13.75
CA PRO A 46 4.60 -26.27 -13.64
C PRO A 46 3.88 -26.72 -12.36
N ASP A 47 4.21 -27.90 -11.86
CA ASP A 47 3.61 -28.44 -10.62
C ASP A 47 4.11 -27.69 -9.39
N GLU A 48 5.39 -27.29 -9.35
CA GLU A 48 5.94 -26.45 -8.26
C GLU A 48 5.31 -25.07 -8.26
N VAL A 49 5.12 -24.45 -9.44
CA VAL A 49 4.44 -23.15 -9.58
C VAL A 49 3.00 -23.24 -9.07
N ARG A 50 2.28 -24.32 -9.42
CA ARG A 50 0.91 -24.55 -8.97
C ARG A 50 0.85 -24.79 -7.46
N ALA A 51 1.72 -25.61 -6.91
CA ALA A 51 1.80 -25.86 -5.48
C ALA A 51 2.10 -24.59 -4.68
N GLN A 52 2.97 -23.72 -5.20
CA GLN A 52 3.26 -22.41 -4.61
C GLN A 52 2.02 -21.53 -4.61
N TYR A 53 1.28 -21.47 -5.73
CA TYR A 53 0.02 -20.72 -5.79
C TYR A 53 -0.99 -21.21 -4.74
N GLU A 54 -1.21 -22.52 -4.67
CA GLU A 54 -2.18 -23.12 -3.74
C GLU A 54 -1.80 -22.86 -2.28
N SER A 55 -0.52 -22.93 -1.95
CA SER A 55 -0.01 -22.63 -0.61
C SER A 55 -0.16 -21.16 -0.23
N ALA A 56 -0.07 -20.27 -1.21
CA ALA A 56 -0.08 -18.81 -1.02
C ALA A 56 -1.37 -18.13 -1.49
N VAL A 57 -2.45 -18.88 -1.80
CA VAL A 57 -3.69 -18.35 -2.39
C VAL A 57 -4.29 -17.19 -1.62
N LYS A 58 -4.12 -17.16 -0.29
CA LYS A 58 -4.57 -16.03 0.56
C LYS A 58 -3.83 -14.73 0.26
N ALA A 59 -2.57 -14.79 -0.18
CA ALA A 59 -1.80 -13.60 -0.55
C ALA A 59 -2.28 -12.99 -1.87
N TYR A 60 -2.97 -13.76 -2.69
CA TYR A 60 -3.55 -13.32 -3.97
C TYR A 60 -5.02 -12.91 -3.85
N ARG A 61 -5.57 -12.91 -2.62
CA ARG A 61 -6.92 -12.51 -2.33
C ARG A 61 -6.97 -11.02 -1.99
N GLN A 62 -7.75 -10.28 -2.75
CA GLN A 62 -8.18 -8.94 -2.40
C GLN A 62 -9.48 -9.05 -1.62
N GLU A 63 -9.49 -8.61 -0.38
CA GLU A 63 -10.69 -8.61 0.45
C GLU A 63 -11.74 -7.63 -0.09
N GLU A 64 -13.01 -7.90 0.22
CA GLU A 64 -14.10 -6.97 -0.05
C GLU A 64 -13.79 -5.62 0.60
N GLN A 65 -13.93 -4.54 -0.18
CA GLN A 65 -13.77 -3.18 0.30
C GLN A 65 -15.06 -2.39 0.12
N ARG A 66 -15.33 -1.52 1.06
CA ARG A 66 -16.50 -0.65 1.05
C ARG A 66 -16.08 0.80 1.14
N GLN A 67 -16.48 1.60 0.14
CA GLN A 67 -16.32 3.04 0.18
C GLN A 67 -17.50 3.65 0.88
N ALA A 68 -17.22 4.34 1.98
CA ALA A 68 -18.24 5.00 2.79
C ALA A 68 -17.95 6.48 3.00
N SER A 69 -19.01 7.26 3.15
CA SER A 69 -18.94 8.63 3.66
C SER A 69 -19.76 8.74 4.93
N HIS A 70 -19.37 9.63 5.85
CA HIS A 70 -20.11 9.82 7.07
C HIS A 70 -20.26 11.28 7.52
N ILE A 71 -21.23 11.50 8.40
CA ILE A 71 -21.41 12.72 9.17
C ILE A 71 -21.30 12.32 10.64
N LEU A 72 -20.35 12.89 11.36
CA LEU A 72 -20.15 12.65 12.78
C LEU A 72 -20.81 13.77 13.60
N VAL A 73 -21.64 13.39 14.57
CA VAL A 73 -22.04 14.22 15.71
C VAL A 73 -21.24 13.72 16.90
N ALA A 74 -20.14 14.41 17.19
CA ALA A 74 -19.21 13.98 18.23
C ALA A 74 -19.82 14.07 19.63
N VAL A 75 -19.46 13.11 20.47
CA VAL A 75 -19.82 13.10 21.90
C VAL A 75 -18.57 12.82 22.70
N LYS A 76 -18.27 13.66 23.68
CA LYS A 76 -17.13 13.45 24.56
C LYS A 76 -17.30 12.19 25.40
N PRO A 77 -16.22 11.48 25.74
CA PRO A 77 -16.31 10.27 26.57
C PRO A 77 -16.98 10.49 27.94
N ASP A 78 -16.76 11.66 28.52
CA ASP A 78 -17.30 12.10 29.83
C ASP A 78 -18.66 12.85 29.76
N ALA A 79 -19.24 12.94 28.54
CA ALA A 79 -20.53 13.60 28.35
C ALA A 79 -21.63 12.96 29.16
N GLY A 80 -22.46 13.82 29.80
CA GLY A 80 -23.63 13.39 30.52
C GLY A 80 -24.77 12.91 29.60
N GLU A 81 -25.74 12.23 30.20
CA GLU A 81 -26.91 11.70 29.47
C GLU A 81 -27.68 12.78 28.68
N PRO A 82 -27.91 14.01 29.19
CA PRO A 82 -28.59 15.04 28.39
C PRO A 82 -27.83 15.43 27.10
N GLU A 83 -26.50 15.50 27.18
CA GLU A 83 -25.65 15.82 26.01
C GLU A 83 -25.67 14.68 24.98
N ARG A 84 -25.59 13.43 25.44
CA ARG A 84 -25.70 12.23 24.60
C ARG A 84 -27.06 12.17 23.89
N ALA A 85 -28.15 12.46 24.59
CA ALA A 85 -29.50 12.49 24.04
C ALA A 85 -29.68 13.61 23.00
N ALA A 86 -29.10 14.79 23.24
CA ALA A 86 -29.15 15.92 22.33
C ALA A 86 -28.35 15.59 21.02
N ALA A 87 -27.17 15.00 21.17
CA ALA A 87 -26.36 14.56 20.04
C ALA A 87 -27.08 13.49 19.20
N LYS A 88 -27.72 12.51 19.85
CA LYS A 88 -28.55 11.51 19.16
C LYS A 88 -29.66 12.15 18.33
N LYS A 89 -30.42 13.07 18.94
CA LYS A 89 -31.51 13.80 18.26
C LYS A 89 -30.98 14.60 17.05
N THR A 90 -29.83 15.22 17.19
CA THR A 90 -29.15 15.91 16.07
C THR A 90 -28.80 14.94 14.95
N ALA A 91 -28.22 13.80 15.27
CA ALA A 91 -27.89 12.77 14.30
C ALA A 91 -29.12 12.16 13.62
N GLU A 92 -30.22 11.98 14.34
CA GLU A 92 -31.52 11.54 13.78
C GLU A 92 -32.05 12.56 12.76
N ALA A 93 -31.98 13.85 13.06
CA ALA A 93 -32.40 14.91 12.14
C ALA A 93 -31.51 14.93 10.88
N LEU A 94 -30.18 14.82 11.06
CA LEU A 94 -29.24 14.75 9.96
C LEU A 94 -29.45 13.50 9.09
N ALA A 95 -29.77 12.36 9.69
CA ALA A 95 -30.08 11.13 8.97
C ALA A 95 -31.36 11.28 8.12
N ALA A 96 -32.39 11.92 8.67
CA ALA A 96 -33.62 12.20 7.95
C ALA A 96 -33.36 13.16 6.77
N GLU A 97 -32.62 14.24 6.99
CA GLU A 97 -32.26 15.22 5.96
C GLU A 97 -31.43 14.58 4.83
N ALA A 98 -30.43 13.78 5.20
CA ALA A 98 -29.57 13.06 4.24
C ALA A 98 -30.35 12.04 3.41
N LYS A 99 -31.30 11.32 4.01
CA LYS A 99 -32.19 10.37 3.32
C LYS A 99 -33.15 11.07 2.37
N ALA A 100 -33.64 12.25 2.73
CA ALA A 100 -34.52 13.04 1.87
C ALA A 100 -33.80 13.59 0.64
N ASN A 101 -32.50 13.91 0.76
CA ASN A 101 -31.68 14.47 -0.31
C ASN A 101 -30.29 13.79 -0.40
N PRO A 102 -30.19 12.55 -0.86
CA PRO A 102 -28.94 11.80 -0.89
C PRO A 102 -27.82 12.49 -1.70
N ALA A 103 -28.18 13.24 -2.74
CA ALA A 103 -27.23 13.99 -3.57
C ALA A 103 -26.48 15.09 -2.81
N LYS A 104 -27.10 15.65 -1.75
CA LYS A 104 -26.52 16.71 -0.92
C LYS A 104 -25.75 16.18 0.29
N PHE A 105 -25.55 14.87 0.41
CA PHE A 105 -24.86 14.27 1.56
C PHE A 105 -23.48 14.89 1.80
N ALA A 106 -22.67 15.06 0.75
CA ALA A 106 -21.34 15.63 0.85
C ALA A 106 -21.36 17.10 1.34
N ASP A 107 -22.33 17.90 0.88
CA ASP A 107 -22.47 19.29 1.33
C ASP A 107 -22.94 19.34 2.80
N LEU A 108 -23.85 18.45 3.18
CA LEU A 108 -24.29 18.32 4.56
C LEU A 108 -23.14 17.89 5.48
N ALA A 109 -22.30 16.96 5.03
CA ALA A 109 -21.11 16.55 5.76
C ALA A 109 -20.12 17.70 5.96
N LYS A 110 -19.84 18.47 4.90
CA LYS A 110 -18.96 19.65 4.99
C LYS A 110 -19.45 20.69 6.00
N GLN A 111 -20.77 20.87 6.09
CA GLN A 111 -21.38 21.89 6.94
C GLN A 111 -21.59 21.45 8.39
N ARG A 112 -21.85 20.16 8.61
CA ARG A 112 -22.40 19.67 9.88
C ARG A 112 -21.57 18.55 10.51
N SER A 113 -20.67 17.89 9.78
CA SER A 113 -19.82 16.84 10.37
C SER A 113 -18.79 17.44 11.31
N GLN A 114 -18.63 16.82 12.46
CA GLN A 114 -17.61 17.17 13.45
C GLN A 114 -16.38 16.25 13.34
N ASP A 115 -16.27 15.48 12.26
CA ASP A 115 -15.05 14.73 11.96
C ASP A 115 -14.02 15.61 11.25
N PRO A 116 -12.90 15.99 11.90
CA PRO A 116 -11.90 16.86 11.31
C PRO A 116 -11.16 16.20 10.13
N GLY A 117 -11.16 14.86 10.07
CA GLY A 117 -10.45 14.11 9.05
C GLY A 117 -11.16 14.07 7.71
N SER A 118 -12.50 14.02 7.71
CA SER A 118 -13.27 13.81 6.47
C SER A 118 -14.30 14.91 6.15
N ALA A 119 -14.66 15.74 7.10
CA ALA A 119 -15.72 16.75 6.90
C ALA A 119 -15.47 17.63 5.66
N ALA A 120 -14.26 18.16 5.49
CA ALA A 120 -13.90 19.01 4.37
C ALA A 120 -13.97 18.30 3.00
N GLN A 121 -13.81 16.98 3.00
CA GLN A 121 -13.93 16.09 1.83
C GLN A 121 -15.36 15.54 1.65
N GLY A 122 -16.37 16.13 2.31
CA GLY A 122 -17.75 15.67 2.21
C GLY A 122 -18.03 14.38 2.99
N GLY A 123 -17.21 14.12 4.01
CA GLY A 123 -17.31 12.95 4.87
C GLY A 123 -16.71 11.68 4.26
N ASP A 124 -15.99 11.75 3.14
CA ASP A 124 -15.43 10.58 2.47
C ASP A 124 -14.31 9.94 3.32
N LEU A 125 -14.47 8.64 3.58
CA LEU A 125 -13.51 7.81 4.33
C LEU A 125 -12.71 6.89 3.42
N GLY A 126 -12.92 6.97 2.10
CA GLY A 126 -12.32 6.06 1.14
C GLY A 126 -12.84 4.63 1.22
N SER A 127 -12.12 3.72 0.57
CA SER A 127 -12.43 2.29 0.54
C SER A 127 -11.66 1.56 1.64
N ASN A 128 -12.38 0.79 2.43
CA ASN A 128 -11.84 0.10 3.59
C ASN A 128 -12.31 -1.36 3.64
N PRO A 129 -11.43 -2.32 3.97
CA PRO A 129 -11.82 -3.69 4.22
C PRO A 129 -12.50 -3.82 5.59
N ARG A 130 -13.13 -4.96 5.82
CA ARG A 130 -13.77 -5.27 7.11
C ARG A 130 -12.74 -5.23 8.25
N GLY A 131 -13.15 -4.65 9.39
CA GLY A 131 -12.31 -4.53 10.60
C GLY A 131 -11.37 -3.33 10.61
N SER A 132 -11.40 -2.47 9.60
CA SER A 132 -10.59 -1.23 9.58
C SER A 132 -11.18 -0.10 10.40
N MET A 133 -12.48 -0.15 10.69
CA MET A 133 -13.21 0.87 11.44
C MET A 133 -13.65 0.34 12.79
N VAL A 134 -14.12 1.24 13.68
CA VAL A 134 -14.72 0.82 14.94
C VAL A 134 -15.92 -0.10 14.71
N LYS A 135 -16.05 -1.13 15.54
CA LYS A 135 -16.95 -2.26 15.30
C LYS A 135 -18.38 -1.87 14.90
N ALA A 136 -18.99 -0.92 15.61
CA ALA A 136 -20.38 -0.52 15.34
C ALA A 136 -20.53 0.14 13.96
N PHE A 137 -19.54 0.93 13.54
CA PHE A 137 -19.49 1.55 12.22
C PHE A 137 -19.26 0.50 11.13
N ASP A 138 -18.30 -0.38 11.34
CA ASP A 138 -17.93 -1.47 10.42
C ASP A 138 -19.13 -2.40 10.16
N ASP A 139 -19.80 -2.87 11.23
CA ASP A 139 -20.99 -3.72 11.13
C ASP A 139 -22.11 -3.01 10.37
N ALA A 140 -22.29 -1.70 10.59
CA ALA A 140 -23.28 -0.93 9.84
C ALA A 140 -22.95 -0.86 8.36
N VAL A 141 -21.72 -0.47 7.99
CA VAL A 141 -21.26 -0.35 6.60
C VAL A 141 -21.37 -1.69 5.86
N PHE A 142 -20.96 -2.78 6.50
CA PHE A 142 -20.99 -4.11 5.88
C PHE A 142 -22.40 -4.75 5.82
N SER A 143 -23.42 -4.11 6.42
CA SER A 143 -24.83 -4.50 6.27
C SER A 143 -25.59 -3.70 5.20
N MET A 144 -24.96 -2.65 4.63
CA MET A 144 -25.61 -1.71 3.72
C MET A 144 -25.45 -2.09 2.25
N GLN A 145 -26.32 -1.54 1.40
CA GLN A 145 -26.21 -1.60 -0.05
C GLN A 145 -25.69 -0.27 -0.62
N PRO A 146 -24.99 -0.26 -1.79
CA PRO A 146 -24.55 0.97 -2.44
C PRO A 146 -25.68 1.99 -2.61
N GLY A 147 -25.41 3.23 -2.22
CA GLY A 147 -26.39 4.32 -2.23
C GLY A 147 -27.23 4.44 -0.95
N GLU A 148 -27.24 3.43 -0.09
CA GLU A 148 -27.98 3.44 1.17
C GLU A 148 -27.40 4.45 2.15
N ILE A 149 -28.30 5.10 2.94
CA ILE A 149 -27.94 5.96 4.06
C ILE A 149 -28.53 5.36 5.33
N LYS A 150 -27.66 5.08 6.29
CA LYS A 150 -27.97 4.50 7.60
C LYS A 150 -27.52 5.40 8.73
N GLY A 151 -28.32 5.47 9.75
CA GLY A 151 -28.02 6.24 10.97
C GLY A 151 -29.28 6.60 11.74
N PRO A 152 -29.09 7.06 13.00
CA PRO A 152 -27.82 7.21 13.69
C PRO A 152 -27.20 5.87 14.12
N VAL A 153 -25.89 5.72 13.96
CA VAL A 153 -25.09 4.59 14.44
C VAL A 153 -24.19 5.11 15.57
N GLN A 154 -24.24 4.49 16.73
CA GLN A 154 -23.45 4.90 17.87
C GLN A 154 -22.07 4.25 17.87
N SER A 155 -21.03 5.05 18.18
CA SER A 155 -19.68 4.59 18.47
C SER A 155 -19.12 5.29 19.69
N GLU A 156 -17.88 5.01 20.04
CA GLU A 156 -17.13 5.73 21.08
C GLU A 156 -16.88 7.21 20.76
N PHE A 157 -16.92 7.61 19.48
CA PHE A 157 -16.75 8.99 19.03
C PHE A 157 -18.04 9.80 19.04
N GLY A 158 -19.20 9.14 19.10
CA GLY A 158 -20.52 9.77 19.05
C GLY A 158 -21.47 9.05 18.10
N TRP A 159 -22.25 9.83 17.36
CA TRP A 159 -23.29 9.32 16.45
C TRP A 159 -22.92 9.58 15.00
N HIS A 160 -23.03 8.56 14.17
CA HIS A 160 -22.71 8.61 12.75
C HIS A 160 -23.96 8.50 11.90
N VAL A 161 -24.03 9.33 10.86
CA VAL A 161 -24.89 9.10 9.69
C VAL A 161 -23.98 8.64 8.57
N ILE A 162 -24.22 7.45 8.03
CA ILE A 162 -23.32 6.76 7.09
C ILE A 162 -24.00 6.63 5.76
N ARG A 163 -23.27 6.90 4.67
CA ARG A 163 -23.67 6.59 3.30
C ARG A 163 -22.68 5.59 2.73
N LEU A 164 -23.18 4.45 2.24
CA LEU A 164 -22.35 3.55 1.45
C LEU A 164 -22.32 4.02 0.00
N VAL A 165 -21.11 4.31 -0.49
CA VAL A 165 -20.88 4.84 -1.84
C VAL A 165 -20.73 3.71 -2.84
N ALA A 166 -19.84 2.75 -2.54
CA ALA A 166 -19.52 1.64 -3.44
C ALA A 166 -19.06 0.40 -2.65
N VAL A 167 -19.19 -0.74 -3.29
CA VAL A 167 -18.65 -2.03 -2.83
C VAL A 167 -17.73 -2.56 -3.92
N THR A 168 -16.48 -2.81 -3.57
CA THR A 168 -15.56 -3.58 -4.37
C THR A 168 -15.57 -5.01 -3.84
N PRO A 169 -16.11 -5.98 -4.57
CA PRO A 169 -16.23 -7.35 -4.07
C PRO A 169 -14.87 -7.99 -3.89
N GLU A 170 -14.82 -8.97 -3.01
CA GLU A 170 -13.65 -9.84 -2.87
C GLU A 170 -13.28 -10.46 -4.22
N LYS A 171 -11.99 -10.47 -4.52
CA LYS A 171 -11.46 -11.10 -5.73
C LYS A 171 -10.14 -11.81 -5.42
N THR A 172 -10.07 -13.09 -5.75
CA THR A 172 -8.80 -13.81 -5.78
C THR A 172 -8.24 -13.79 -7.21
N ARG A 173 -6.98 -13.35 -7.35
CA ARG A 173 -6.29 -13.45 -8.64
C ARG A 173 -6.14 -14.93 -9.01
N SER A 174 -6.46 -15.26 -10.26
CA SER A 174 -6.37 -16.64 -10.73
C SER A 174 -4.91 -17.11 -10.82
N PHE A 175 -4.71 -18.41 -10.89
CA PHE A 175 -3.39 -18.99 -11.15
C PHE A 175 -2.76 -18.40 -12.42
N GLU A 176 -3.53 -18.29 -13.49
CA GLU A 176 -3.04 -17.74 -14.77
C GLU A 176 -2.61 -16.27 -14.66
N ASP A 177 -3.29 -15.46 -13.80
CA ASP A 177 -2.95 -14.06 -13.59
C ASP A 177 -1.63 -13.86 -12.81
N VAL A 178 -1.16 -14.87 -12.08
CA VAL A 178 0.00 -14.76 -11.20
C VAL A 178 1.12 -15.73 -11.55
N LYS A 179 0.87 -16.68 -12.45
CA LYS A 179 1.82 -17.72 -12.85
C LYS A 179 3.21 -17.16 -13.16
N ALA A 180 3.30 -16.17 -14.06
CA ALA A 180 4.57 -15.56 -14.45
C ALA A 180 5.27 -14.76 -13.32
N GLN A 181 4.55 -14.45 -12.25
CA GLN A 181 5.11 -13.79 -11.06
C GLN A 181 5.71 -14.82 -10.09
N ILE A 182 5.19 -16.05 -10.12
CA ILE A 182 5.65 -17.16 -9.28
C ILE A 182 6.86 -17.85 -9.90
N GLU A 183 6.89 -17.97 -11.22
CA GLU A 183 8.05 -18.45 -12.02
C GLU A 183 9.24 -17.50 -11.87
#